data_ab69c216db70dbc98ed7359222b561b7
#
_entry.id   ab69c216db70dbc98ed7359222b561b7
#
_cell.length_a   1.000
_cell.length_b   1.000
_cell.length_c   1.000
_cell.angle_alpha   90.00
_cell.angle_beta   90.00
_cell.angle_gamma   90.00
#
_symmetry.space_group_name_H-M   'P 1'
#
loop_
_entity.id
_entity.type
_entity.pdbx_description
1 polymer ?
#
loop_
_entity_poly.entity_id
_entity_poly.type
_entity_poly.pdbx_seq_one_letter_code
_entity_poly.pdbx_strand_id
1 'polypeptide(L)'
;MPQVPLADYLTLATALFAIGLVGFLVRRNPITMLMAIELMWNAGNLAFAAFARNFGDMSGQVFVFIVITVAAAEAAIALAIVVMVFRHRAEVDVDDISIMRG
;
A
#
# COMPACT_ATOMS: atom_id res chain seq x y z
N MET A 1 -29.56 -3.06 15.03
CA MET A 1 -28.61 -4.06 14.50
C MET A 1 -27.43 -4.17 15.44
N PRO A 2 -26.99 -5.38 15.73
CA PRO A 2 -25.75 -5.53 16.48
C PRO A 2 -24.58 -4.95 15.69
N GLN A 3 -23.78 -4.16 16.34
CA GLN A 3 -22.60 -3.58 15.72
C GLN A 3 -21.40 -4.51 15.94
N VAL A 4 -20.51 -4.54 14.95
CA VAL A 4 -19.27 -5.29 15.06
C VAL A 4 -18.41 -4.64 16.16
N PRO A 5 -17.89 -5.42 17.11
CA PRO A 5 -17.05 -4.86 18.16
C PRO A 5 -15.77 -4.24 17.60
N LEU A 6 -15.26 -3.22 18.29
CA LEU A 6 -13.98 -2.58 17.93
C LEU A 6 -12.84 -3.61 17.84
N ALA A 7 -12.82 -4.58 18.76
CA ALA A 7 -11.77 -5.60 18.78
C ALA A 7 -11.71 -6.40 17.48
N ASP A 8 -12.82 -6.66 16.83
CA ASP A 8 -12.86 -7.41 15.57
C ASP A 8 -12.21 -6.61 14.44
N TYR A 9 -12.48 -5.31 14.39
CA TYR A 9 -11.83 -4.43 13.41
C TYR A 9 -10.33 -4.34 13.64
N LEU A 10 -9.91 -4.25 14.88
CA LEU A 10 -8.49 -4.19 15.23
C LEU A 10 -7.79 -5.51 14.94
N THR A 11 -8.47 -6.63 15.13
CA THR A 11 -7.93 -7.95 14.77
C THR A 11 -7.70 -8.04 13.26
N LEU A 12 -8.67 -7.60 12.46
CA LEU A 12 -8.52 -7.57 11.02
C LEU A 12 -7.40 -6.63 10.60
N ALA A 13 -7.34 -5.43 11.17
CA ALA A 13 -6.28 -4.48 10.87
C ALA A 13 -4.89 -5.04 11.20
N THR A 14 -4.76 -5.70 12.34
CA THR A 14 -3.50 -6.34 12.75
C THR A 14 -3.11 -7.45 11.77
N ALA A 15 -4.07 -8.27 11.34
CA ALA A 15 -3.81 -9.34 10.37
C ALA A 15 -3.35 -8.76 9.04
N LEU A 16 -4.01 -7.73 8.53
CA LEU A 16 -3.63 -7.07 7.29
C LEU A 16 -2.24 -6.44 7.37
N PHE A 17 -1.94 -5.78 8.48
CA PHE A 17 -0.63 -5.20 8.69
C PHE A 17 0.46 -6.27 8.73
N ALA A 18 0.21 -7.37 9.43
CA ALA A 18 1.16 -8.49 9.52
C ALA A 18 1.42 -9.12 8.14
N ILE A 19 0.38 -9.31 7.34
CA ILE A 19 0.51 -9.83 5.99
C ILE A 19 1.34 -8.88 5.13
N GLY A 20 1.06 -7.58 5.21
CA GLY A 20 1.82 -6.56 4.50
C GLY A 20 3.28 -6.54 4.92
N LEU A 21 3.53 -6.60 6.22
CA LEU A 21 4.90 -6.61 6.77
C LEU A 21 5.69 -7.82 6.28
N VAL A 22 5.10 -9.01 6.34
CA VAL A 22 5.74 -10.23 5.84
C VAL A 22 6.02 -10.11 4.35
N GLY A 23 5.06 -9.63 3.58
CA GLY A 23 5.25 -9.42 2.15
C GLY A 23 6.38 -8.46 1.85
N PHE A 24 6.47 -7.37 2.60
CA PHE A 24 7.55 -6.39 2.44
C PHE A 24 8.92 -6.99 2.74
N LEU A 25 9.03 -7.79 3.80
CA LEU A 25 10.31 -8.36 4.24
C LEU A 25 10.77 -9.51 3.35
N VAL A 26 9.83 -10.29 2.79
CA VAL A 26 10.15 -11.51 2.05
C VAL A 26 10.38 -11.23 0.55
N ARG A 27 9.61 -10.31 -0.02
CA ARG A 27 9.68 -10.03 -1.46
C ARG A 27 10.65 -8.90 -1.77
N ARG A 28 11.44 -9.08 -2.83
CA ARG A 28 12.41 -8.07 -3.27
C ARG A 28 11.96 -7.29 -4.49
N ASN A 29 10.85 -7.68 -5.09
CA ASN A 29 10.30 -6.99 -6.25
C ASN A 29 9.73 -5.64 -5.81
N PRO A 30 10.17 -4.51 -6.41
CA PRO A 30 9.68 -3.19 -6.00
C PRO A 30 8.16 -3.01 -6.09
N ILE A 31 7.52 -3.63 -7.07
CA ILE A 31 6.06 -3.56 -7.21
C ILE A 31 5.37 -4.28 -6.05
N THR A 32 5.85 -5.48 -5.71
CA THR A 32 5.31 -6.24 -4.58
C THR A 32 5.56 -5.52 -3.26
N MET A 33 6.74 -4.92 -3.10
CA MET A 33 7.06 -4.12 -1.91
C MET A 33 6.12 -2.92 -1.79
N LEU A 34 5.84 -2.24 -2.90
CA LEU A 34 4.89 -1.12 -2.92
C LEU A 34 3.50 -1.58 -2.50
N MET A 35 3.03 -2.69 -3.05
CA MET A 35 1.73 -3.26 -2.68
C MET A 35 1.68 -3.65 -1.20
N ALA A 36 2.76 -4.19 -0.67
CA ALA A 36 2.86 -4.55 0.74
C ALA A 36 2.75 -3.32 1.64
N ILE A 37 3.44 -2.24 1.29
CA ILE A 37 3.36 -0.97 2.01
C ILE A 37 1.94 -0.41 1.96
N GLU A 38 1.29 -0.48 0.81
CA GLU A 38 -0.10 -0.03 0.67
C GLU A 38 -1.05 -0.83 1.56
N LEU A 39 -0.84 -2.13 1.66
CA LEU A 39 -1.64 -2.98 2.53
C LEU A 39 -1.44 -2.60 4.00
N MET A 40 -0.20 -2.35 4.42
CA MET A 40 0.11 -1.88 5.77
C MET A 40 -0.54 -0.53 6.06
N TRP A 41 -0.49 0.38 5.11
CA TRP A 41 -1.11 1.69 5.22
C TRP A 41 -2.62 1.58 5.40
N ASN A 42 -3.26 0.74 4.58
CA ASN A 42 -4.70 0.51 4.68
C ASN A 42 -5.09 -0.15 6.00
N ALA A 43 -4.24 -1.01 6.55
CA ALA A 43 -4.46 -1.59 7.87
C ALA A 43 -4.50 -0.50 8.95
N GLY A 44 -3.58 0.46 8.88
CA GLY A 44 -3.58 1.62 9.78
C GLY A 44 -4.84 2.46 9.63
N ASN A 45 -5.27 2.70 8.40
CA ASN A 45 -6.50 3.44 8.12
C ASN A 45 -7.74 2.74 8.67
N LEU A 46 -7.81 1.42 8.53
CA LEU A 46 -8.90 0.63 9.08
C LEU A 46 -8.97 0.78 10.60
N ALA A 47 -7.83 0.66 11.28
CA ALA A 47 -7.75 0.83 12.73
C ALA A 47 -8.21 2.23 13.13
N PHE A 48 -7.73 3.26 12.43
CA PHE A 48 -8.08 4.64 12.72
C PHE A 48 -9.58 4.88 12.54
N ALA A 49 -10.15 4.39 11.44
CA ALA A 49 -11.57 4.51 11.18
C ALA A 49 -12.42 3.79 12.24
N ALA A 50 -11.96 2.62 12.67
CA ALA A 50 -12.65 1.85 13.71
C ALA A 50 -12.66 2.59 15.05
N PHE A 51 -11.53 3.19 15.44
CA PHE A 51 -11.47 4.01 16.65
C PHE A 51 -12.36 5.23 16.54
N ALA A 52 -12.33 5.94 15.41
CA ALA A 52 -13.17 7.10 15.19
C ALA A 52 -14.66 6.76 15.32
N ARG A 53 -15.06 5.65 14.74
CA ARG A 53 -16.45 5.16 14.86
C ARG A 53 -16.80 4.83 16.31
N ASN A 54 -15.88 4.17 17.02
CA ASN A 54 -16.11 3.77 18.41
C ASN A 54 -16.30 4.99 19.32
N PHE A 55 -15.60 6.08 19.05
CA PHE A 55 -15.72 7.32 19.81
C PHE A 55 -16.79 8.26 19.25
N GLY A 56 -17.45 7.91 18.14
CA GLY A 56 -18.46 8.74 17.51
C GLY A 56 -17.90 10.01 16.88
N ASP A 57 -16.64 10.01 16.51
CA ASP A 57 -15.95 11.19 15.99
C ASP A 57 -15.93 11.16 14.46
N MET A 58 -16.78 11.99 13.86
CA MET A 58 -16.88 12.11 12.41
C MET A 58 -15.65 12.74 11.77
N SER A 59 -14.93 13.60 12.50
CA SER A 59 -13.70 14.22 11.99
C SER A 59 -12.61 13.18 11.73
N GLY A 60 -12.56 12.10 12.53
CA GLY A 60 -11.66 10.98 12.28
C GLY A 60 -11.95 10.26 10.97
N GLN A 61 -13.24 10.12 10.61
CA GLN A 61 -13.63 9.52 9.33
C GLN A 61 -13.24 10.40 8.16
N VAL A 62 -13.40 11.70 8.26
CA VAL A 62 -12.97 12.66 7.24
C VAL A 62 -11.45 12.61 7.07
N PHE A 63 -10.71 12.56 8.18
CA PHE A 63 -9.26 12.44 8.14
C PHE A 63 -8.82 11.17 7.39
N VAL A 64 -9.44 10.04 7.70
CA VAL A 64 -9.14 8.77 7.01
C VAL A 64 -9.42 8.88 5.51
N PHE A 65 -10.53 9.51 5.13
CA PHE A 65 -10.86 9.70 3.72
C PHE A 65 -9.76 10.50 2.99
N ILE A 66 -9.28 11.56 3.61
CA ILE A 66 -8.20 12.38 3.06
C ILE A 66 -6.93 11.56 2.92
N VAL A 67 -6.56 10.81 3.97
CA VAL A 67 -5.35 9.99 3.96
C VAL A 67 -5.42 8.92 2.86
N ILE A 68 -6.56 8.26 2.70
CA ILE A 68 -6.74 7.26 1.64
C ILE A 68 -6.56 7.91 0.26
N THR A 69 -7.14 9.09 0.06
CA THR A 69 -7.04 9.81 -1.22
C THR A 69 -5.59 10.17 -1.53
N VAL A 70 -4.87 10.70 -0.56
CA VAL A 70 -3.45 11.06 -0.73
C VAL A 70 -2.61 9.80 -0.97
N ALA A 71 -2.84 8.75 -0.20
CA ALA A 71 -2.13 7.49 -0.35
C ALA A 71 -2.35 6.88 -1.73
N ALA A 72 -3.58 6.92 -2.24
CA ALA A 72 -3.88 6.43 -3.58
C ALA A 72 -3.14 7.22 -4.66
N ALA A 73 -3.09 8.54 -4.53
CA ALA A 73 -2.35 9.38 -5.46
C ALA A 73 -0.85 9.09 -5.43
N GLU A 74 -0.27 8.97 -4.24
CA GLU A 74 1.14 8.63 -4.07
C GLU A 74 1.47 7.26 -4.63
N ALA A 75 0.60 6.27 -4.41
CA ALA A 75 0.77 4.93 -4.93
C ALA A 75 0.75 4.93 -6.46
N ALA A 76 -0.14 5.69 -7.08
CA ALA A 76 -0.21 5.80 -8.53
C ALA A 76 1.08 6.41 -9.10
N ILE A 77 1.60 7.45 -8.47
CA ILE A 77 2.85 8.10 -8.89
C ILE A 77 4.03 7.12 -8.71
N ALA A 78 4.11 6.47 -7.56
CA ALA A 78 5.18 5.53 -7.29
C ALA A 78 5.16 4.35 -8.26
N LEU A 79 3.97 3.83 -8.56
CA LEU A 79 3.83 2.74 -9.53
C LEU A 79 4.25 3.17 -10.92
N ALA A 80 3.87 4.38 -11.33
CA ALA A 80 4.28 4.94 -12.62
C ALA A 80 5.81 5.04 -12.72
N ILE A 81 6.46 5.52 -11.66
CA ILE A 81 7.92 5.63 -11.60
C ILE A 81 8.56 4.24 -11.70
N VAL A 82 8.06 3.27 -10.95
CA VAL A 82 8.57 1.90 -10.96
C VAL A 82 8.46 1.30 -12.37
N VAL A 83 7.32 1.47 -13.02
CA VAL A 83 7.09 0.97 -14.38
C VAL A 83 8.07 1.64 -15.36
N MET A 84 8.27 2.95 -15.25
CA MET A 84 9.20 3.68 -16.09
C MET A 84 10.65 3.19 -15.91
N VAL A 85 11.05 2.95 -14.68
CA VAL A 85 12.40 2.43 -14.38
C VAL A 85 12.59 1.05 -15.02
N PHE A 86 11.63 0.16 -14.89
CA PHE A 86 11.72 -1.17 -15.50
C PHE A 86 11.76 -1.09 -17.03
N ARG A 87 10.98 -0.24 -17.62
CA ARG A 87 10.98 -0.06 -19.08
C ARG A 87 12.32 0.49 -19.56
N HIS A 88 12.86 1.45 -18.85
CA HIS A 88 14.19 2.01 -19.17
C HIS A 88 15.27 0.95 -19.09
N ARG A 89 15.27 0.11 -18.05
CA ARG A 89 16.21 -1.00 -17.91
C ARG A 89 16.12 -1.98 -19.06
N ALA A 90 14.91 -2.35 -19.46
CA ALA A 90 14.68 -3.26 -20.56
C ALA A 90 15.25 -2.71 -21.86
N GLU A 91 15.06 -1.42 -22.13
CA GLU A 91 15.61 -0.75 -23.31
C GLU A 91 17.15 -0.75 -23.30
N VAL A 92 17.74 -0.42 -22.15
CA VAL A 92 19.19 -0.42 -21.99
C VAL A 92 19.76 -1.81 -22.21
N ASP A 93 19.15 -2.85 -21.65
CA ASP A 93 19.59 -4.23 -21.81
C ASP A 93 19.53 -4.67 -23.27
N VAL A 94 18.49 -4.30 -23.99
CA VAL A 94 18.37 -4.60 -25.42
C VAL A 94 19.46 -3.88 -26.23
N ASP A 95 19.71 -2.63 -25.93
CA ASP A 95 20.77 -1.85 -26.58
C ASP A 95 22.16 -2.46 -26.32
N ASP A 96 22.44 -2.90 -25.10
CA ASP A 96 23.68 -3.56 -24.74
C ASP A 96 23.87 -4.85 -25.54
N ILE A 97 22.83 -5.66 -25.69
CA ILE A 97 22.87 -6.88 -26.48
C ILE A 97 23.13 -6.55 -27.95
N SER A 98 22.48 -5.52 -28.46
CA SER A 98 22.66 -5.08 -29.84
C SER A 98 24.09 -4.63 -30.10
N ILE A 99 24.70 -3.88 -29.18
CA ILE A 99 26.09 -3.44 -29.28
C ILE A 99 27.03 -4.65 -29.28
N MET A 100 26.76 -5.64 -28.45
CA MET A 100 27.62 -6.84 -28.35
C MET A 100 27.52 -7.70 -29.61
N ARG A 101 26.43 -7.66 -30.35
CA ARG A 101 26.30 -8.37 -31.61
C ARG A 101 26.98 -7.68 -32.78
N GLY A 102 27.27 -6.43 -32.60
CA GLY A 102 27.70 -5.54 -33.61
C GLY A 102 28.90 -5.47 -34.18
#